data_d9638d62edc5e2fd46f88ab2c32744a4
#
_entry.id   d9638d62edc5e2fd46f88ab2c32744a4
#
_cell.length_a   1.000
_cell.length_b   1.000
_cell.length_c   1.000
_cell.angle_alpha   90.00
_cell.angle_beta   90.00
_cell.angle_gamma   90.00
#
_symmetry.space_group_name_H-M   'P 1'
#
loop_
_entity.id
_entity.type
_entity.pdbx_description
1 polymer ?
#
loop_
_entity_poly.entity_id
_entity_poly.type
_entity_poly.pdbx_seq_one_letter_code
_entity_poly.pdbx_strand_id
1 'polypeptide(L)'
;MNRTRGEFKARREMAGLSQQDVSAALGVNIRTVKRWENPSFPYMPPEDAWKAVDDALDAQRRQVAYAVSTVEEQTERLGHAPEEVRITYYRDQAMYDEHGRDAGPVGQANAAARAAAAAIEAMGVRAAFAYPVEGAVKTPGSRY
;
A
#
# COMPACT_ATOMS: atom_id res chain seq x y z
N MET A 1 -10.64 -15.63 -15.34
CA MET A 1 -11.21 -14.70 -14.35
C MET A 1 -12.07 -13.67 -15.08
N ASN A 2 -13.30 -13.50 -14.65
CA ASN A 2 -14.18 -12.50 -15.24
C ASN A 2 -13.79 -11.11 -14.74
N ARG A 3 -13.40 -10.25 -15.66
CA ARG A 3 -13.10 -8.86 -15.38
C ARG A 3 -14.38 -8.05 -15.38
N THR A 4 -14.75 -7.50 -14.23
CA THR A 4 -15.90 -6.63 -14.09
C THR A 4 -15.45 -5.23 -13.64
N ARG A 5 -16.34 -4.25 -13.74
CA ARG A 5 -16.07 -2.89 -13.27
C ARG A 5 -15.89 -2.87 -11.76
N GLY A 6 -16.68 -3.67 -11.04
CA GLY A 6 -16.53 -3.82 -9.59
C GLY A 6 -15.19 -4.43 -9.21
N GLU A 7 -14.72 -5.42 -9.97
CA GLU A 7 -13.38 -6.00 -9.78
C GLU A 7 -12.30 -4.94 -9.97
N PHE A 8 -12.39 -4.12 -11.00
CA PHE A 8 -11.41 -3.06 -11.25
C PHE A 8 -11.39 -2.07 -10.09
N LYS A 9 -12.54 -1.57 -9.67
CA LYS A 9 -12.64 -0.62 -8.56
C LYS A 9 -12.08 -1.21 -7.27
N ALA A 10 -12.50 -2.43 -6.92
CA ALA A 10 -12.04 -3.08 -5.70
C ALA A 10 -10.52 -3.28 -5.70
N ARG A 11 -9.96 -3.75 -6.81
CA ARG A 11 -8.51 -3.96 -6.92
C ARG A 11 -7.75 -2.65 -6.88
N ARG A 12 -8.25 -1.61 -7.56
CA ARG A 12 -7.67 -0.27 -7.49
C ARG A 12 -7.63 0.23 -6.05
N GLU A 13 -8.75 0.10 -5.34
CA GLU A 13 -8.83 0.53 -3.94
C GLU A 13 -7.92 -0.29 -3.02
N MET A 14 -7.85 -1.60 -3.23
CA MET A 14 -6.91 -2.47 -2.50
C MET A 14 -5.46 -2.04 -2.71
N ALA A 15 -5.12 -1.63 -3.92
CA ALA A 15 -3.79 -1.14 -4.26
C ALA A 15 -3.50 0.25 -3.68
N GLY A 16 -4.52 0.95 -3.18
CA GLY A 16 -4.38 2.31 -2.66
C GLY A 16 -4.29 3.36 -3.75
N LEU A 17 -4.70 3.04 -4.96
CA LEU A 17 -4.68 3.97 -6.09
C LEU A 17 -6.02 4.70 -6.17
N SER A 18 -5.96 6.04 -6.19
CA SER A 18 -7.14 6.85 -6.48
C SER A 18 -7.43 6.82 -7.98
N GLN A 19 -8.62 7.25 -8.36
CA GLN A 19 -8.94 7.44 -9.78
C GLN A 19 -7.98 8.46 -10.42
N GLN A 20 -7.59 9.48 -9.68
CA GLN A 20 -6.60 10.46 -10.14
C GLN A 20 -5.23 9.83 -10.35
N ASP A 21 -4.81 8.92 -9.47
CA ASP A 21 -3.54 8.20 -9.63
C ASP A 21 -3.52 7.40 -10.92
N VAL A 22 -4.60 6.68 -11.22
CA VAL A 22 -4.73 5.90 -12.45
C VAL A 22 -4.75 6.82 -13.67
N SER A 23 -5.50 7.91 -13.60
CA SER A 23 -5.56 8.93 -14.64
C SER A 23 -4.15 9.45 -14.98
N ALA A 24 -3.40 9.82 -13.96
CA ALA A 24 -2.03 10.34 -14.12
C ALA A 24 -1.09 9.29 -14.70
N ALA A 25 -1.16 8.06 -14.20
CA ALA A 25 -0.28 6.98 -14.65
C ALA A 25 -0.49 6.62 -16.12
N LEU A 26 -1.74 6.67 -16.60
CA LEU A 26 -2.09 6.28 -17.97
C LEU A 26 -2.17 7.46 -18.94
N GLY A 27 -2.07 8.69 -18.43
CA GLY A 27 -2.21 9.88 -19.27
C GLY A 27 -3.60 10.07 -19.84
N VAL A 28 -4.63 9.63 -19.13
CA VAL A 28 -6.04 9.77 -19.54
C VAL A 28 -6.76 10.73 -18.61
N ASN A 29 -7.87 11.29 -19.05
CA ASN A 29 -8.71 12.16 -18.24
C ASN A 29 -9.33 11.36 -17.08
N ILE A 30 -9.45 11.95 -15.90
CA ILE A 30 -10.05 11.29 -14.75
C ILE A 30 -11.51 10.87 -15.04
N ARG A 31 -12.20 11.63 -15.88
CA ARG A 31 -13.56 11.29 -16.29
C ARG A 31 -13.62 9.95 -17.01
N THR A 32 -12.59 9.62 -17.76
CA THR A 32 -12.46 8.32 -18.42
C THR A 32 -12.35 7.19 -17.40
N VAL A 33 -11.53 7.37 -16.37
CA VAL A 33 -11.39 6.37 -15.28
C VAL A 33 -12.71 6.18 -14.56
N LYS A 34 -13.42 7.25 -14.26
CA LYS A 34 -14.74 7.18 -13.61
C LYS A 34 -15.74 6.39 -14.47
N ARG A 35 -15.70 6.56 -15.79
CA ARG A 35 -16.57 5.84 -16.72
C ARG A 35 -16.27 4.34 -16.73
N TRP A 36 -15.01 3.95 -16.61
CA TRP A 36 -14.64 2.53 -16.55
C TRP A 36 -15.29 1.82 -15.35
N GLU A 37 -15.53 2.54 -14.27
CA GLU A 37 -16.10 1.99 -13.05
C GLU A 37 -17.63 2.16 -12.98
N ASN A 38 -18.21 2.87 -13.93
CA ASN A 38 -19.65 3.16 -13.94
C ASN A 38 -20.40 2.17 -14.86
N PRO A 39 -21.29 1.34 -14.31
CA PRO A 39 -22.00 0.32 -15.11
C PRO A 39 -22.91 0.91 -16.17
N SER A 40 -23.21 2.22 -16.15
CA SER A 40 -24.04 2.89 -17.17
C SER A 40 -23.28 3.17 -18.46
N PHE A 41 -21.94 3.04 -18.47
CA PHE A 41 -21.12 3.26 -19.66
C PHE A 41 -20.68 1.94 -20.27
N PRO A 42 -20.60 1.85 -21.62
CA PRO A 42 -20.29 0.59 -22.29
C PRO A 42 -18.80 0.21 -22.27
N TYR A 43 -17.91 1.14 -21.91
CA TYR A 43 -16.47 0.92 -22.01
C TYR A 43 -15.91 0.29 -20.74
N MET A 44 -15.20 -0.80 -20.91
CA MET A 44 -14.45 -1.47 -19.84
C MET A 44 -13.07 -0.86 -19.71
N PRO A 45 -12.42 -1.00 -18.54
CA PRO A 45 -11.02 -0.60 -18.41
C PRO A 45 -10.16 -1.34 -19.44
N PRO A 46 -9.26 -0.65 -20.16
CA PRO A 46 -8.36 -1.29 -21.12
C PRO A 46 -7.26 -2.10 -20.42
N GLU A 47 -6.53 -2.91 -21.18
CA GLU A 47 -5.49 -3.78 -20.66
C GLU A 47 -4.40 -3.04 -19.86
N ASP A 48 -4.00 -1.85 -20.32
CA ASP A 48 -2.98 -1.06 -19.61
C ASP A 48 -3.48 -0.57 -18.24
N ALA A 49 -4.78 -0.33 -18.11
CA ALA A 49 -5.39 0.04 -16.82
C ALA A 49 -5.36 -1.15 -15.85
N TRP A 50 -5.74 -2.33 -16.32
CA TRP A 50 -5.66 -3.55 -15.52
C TRP A 50 -4.22 -3.85 -15.12
N LYS A 51 -3.28 -3.68 -16.05
CA LYS A 51 -1.86 -3.91 -15.79
C LYS A 51 -1.34 -2.97 -14.71
N ALA A 52 -1.70 -1.69 -14.76
CA ALA A 52 -1.27 -0.72 -13.76
C ALA A 52 -1.73 -1.11 -12.35
N VAL A 53 -2.98 -1.55 -12.21
CA VAL A 53 -3.51 -2.01 -10.93
C VAL A 53 -2.86 -3.33 -10.49
N ASP A 54 -2.70 -4.27 -11.40
CA ASP A 54 -2.08 -5.56 -11.10
C ASP A 54 -0.61 -5.39 -10.66
N ASP A 55 0.14 -4.52 -11.34
CA ASP A 55 1.53 -4.24 -10.97
C ASP A 55 1.62 -3.63 -9.57
N ALA A 56 0.71 -2.74 -9.22
CA ALA A 56 0.65 -2.15 -7.88
C ALA A 56 0.32 -3.20 -6.81
N LEU A 57 -0.59 -4.11 -7.10
CA LEU A 57 -0.92 -5.21 -6.19
C LEU A 57 0.22 -6.21 -6.05
N ASP A 58 0.94 -6.49 -7.12
CA ASP A 58 2.13 -7.35 -7.06
C ASP A 58 3.22 -6.73 -6.21
N ALA A 59 3.44 -5.42 -6.33
CA ALA A 59 4.37 -4.70 -5.48
C ALA A 59 3.95 -4.77 -4.00
N GLN A 60 2.65 -4.62 -3.74
CA GLN A 60 2.10 -4.75 -2.39
C GLN A 60 2.36 -6.14 -1.82
N ARG A 61 2.11 -7.20 -2.61
CA ARG A 61 2.34 -8.58 -2.17
C ARG A 61 3.81 -8.83 -1.82
N ARG A 62 4.74 -8.27 -2.59
CA ARG A 62 6.17 -8.39 -2.28
C ARG A 62 6.53 -7.70 -0.98
N GLN A 63 5.96 -6.53 -0.72
CA GLN A 63 6.18 -5.80 0.53
C GLN A 63 5.63 -6.55 1.73
N VAL A 64 4.44 -7.12 1.60
CA VAL A 64 3.83 -7.94 2.65
C VAL A 64 4.69 -9.17 2.94
N ALA A 65 5.13 -9.87 1.89
CA ALA A 65 5.98 -11.06 2.05
C ALA A 65 7.30 -10.71 2.74
N TYR A 66 7.90 -9.57 2.39
CA TYR A 66 9.12 -9.10 3.03
C TYR A 66 8.89 -8.81 4.52
N ALA A 67 7.80 -8.14 4.85
CA ALA A 67 7.46 -7.82 6.24
C ALA A 67 7.24 -9.09 7.07
N VAL A 68 6.52 -10.07 6.53
CA VAL A 68 6.28 -11.35 7.19
C VAL A 68 7.59 -12.10 7.41
N SER A 69 8.45 -12.18 6.39
CA SER A 69 9.72 -12.88 6.54
C SER A 69 10.65 -12.18 7.54
N THR A 70 10.60 -10.85 7.64
CA THR A 70 11.36 -10.11 8.65
C THR A 70 10.92 -10.49 10.06
N VAL A 71 9.61 -10.60 10.30
CA VAL A 71 9.09 -11.04 11.61
C VAL A 71 9.50 -12.48 11.91
N GLU A 72 9.44 -13.36 10.92
CA GLU A 72 9.87 -14.74 11.06
C GLU A 72 11.36 -14.86 11.42
N GLU A 73 12.20 -14.08 10.76
CA GLU A 73 13.64 -14.03 11.04
C GLU A 73 13.93 -13.51 12.45
N GLN A 74 13.22 -12.47 12.87
CA GLN A 74 13.36 -11.94 14.23
C GLN A 74 12.93 -12.95 15.28
N THR A 75 11.85 -13.67 15.02
CA THR A 75 11.35 -14.71 15.91
C THR A 75 12.37 -15.82 16.07
N GLU A 76 12.96 -16.27 14.96
CA GLU A 76 14.00 -17.29 14.98
C GLU A 76 15.24 -16.83 15.76
N ARG A 77 15.69 -15.63 15.50
CA ARG A 77 16.88 -15.05 16.15
C ARG A 77 16.69 -14.82 17.65
N LEU A 78 15.51 -14.36 18.06
CA LEU A 78 15.20 -14.02 19.45
C LEU A 78 14.73 -15.23 20.26
N GLY A 79 14.27 -16.29 19.60
CA GLY A 79 13.65 -17.43 20.26
C GLY A 79 12.19 -17.21 20.68
N HIS A 80 11.62 -16.07 20.34
CA HIS A 80 10.22 -15.71 20.57
C HIS A 80 9.80 -14.61 19.59
N ALA A 81 8.51 -14.46 19.37
CA ALA A 81 7.99 -13.40 18.50
C ALA A 81 8.24 -12.02 19.13
N PRO A 82 8.54 -11.01 18.32
CA PRO A 82 8.59 -9.63 18.83
C PRO A 82 7.22 -9.23 19.38
N GLU A 83 7.20 -8.39 20.40
CA GLU A 83 5.93 -7.90 20.97
C GLU A 83 5.23 -6.96 20.02
N GLU A 84 5.99 -6.13 19.31
CA GLU A 84 5.47 -5.10 18.44
C GLU A 84 6.41 -4.87 17.27
N VAL A 85 5.84 -4.61 16.11
CA VAL A 85 6.57 -4.18 14.91
C VAL A 85 6.05 -2.82 14.50
N ARG A 86 6.94 -1.89 14.26
CA ARG A 86 6.57 -0.56 13.76
C ARG A 86 6.54 -0.54 12.26
N ILE A 87 5.48 0.07 11.73
CA ILE A 87 5.27 0.21 10.30
C ILE A 87 5.13 1.69 9.99
N THR A 88 5.93 2.16 9.03
CA THR A 88 5.89 3.55 8.62
C THR A 88 4.60 3.83 7.85
N TYR A 89 3.97 4.94 8.18
CA TYR A 89 2.80 5.45 7.52
C TYR A 89 3.03 6.91 7.16
N TYR A 90 2.42 7.38 6.09
CA TYR A 90 2.66 8.75 5.62
C TYR A 90 1.38 9.54 5.69
N ARG A 91 1.49 10.75 6.21
CA ARG A 91 0.36 11.65 6.38
C ARG A 91 -0.23 12.10 5.04
N ASP A 92 0.66 12.41 4.08
CA ASP A 92 0.28 12.97 2.79
C ASP A 92 1.39 12.74 1.76
N GLN A 93 1.15 13.17 0.53
CA GLN A 93 2.11 12.99 -0.56
C GLN A 93 3.43 13.73 -0.29
N ALA A 94 3.36 14.93 0.30
CA ALA A 94 4.56 15.69 0.60
C ALA A 94 5.48 14.95 1.58
N MET A 95 4.91 14.34 2.62
CA MET A 95 5.68 13.54 3.57
C MET A 95 6.28 12.31 2.89
N TYR A 96 5.53 11.65 2.01
CA TYR A 96 6.03 10.50 1.27
C TYR A 96 7.16 10.89 0.31
N ASP A 97 7.01 11.99 -0.40
CA ASP A 97 8.04 12.48 -1.33
C ASP A 97 9.34 12.81 -0.59
N GLU A 98 9.25 13.31 0.63
CA GLU A 98 10.42 13.66 1.45
C GLU A 98 11.08 12.44 2.11
N HIS A 99 10.30 11.51 2.61
CA HIS A 99 10.80 10.42 3.46
C HIS A 99 10.64 9.02 2.86
N GLY A 100 9.84 8.87 1.82
CA GLY A 100 9.62 7.58 1.18
C GLY A 100 10.84 7.12 0.39
N ARG A 101 11.00 5.80 0.28
CA ARG A 101 12.11 5.21 -0.43
C ARG A 101 11.90 5.20 -1.95
N ASP A 102 10.68 4.99 -2.38
CA ASP A 102 10.33 4.85 -3.78
C ASP A 102 9.43 6.00 -4.24
N ALA A 103 9.45 6.29 -5.53
CA ALA A 103 8.51 7.24 -6.12
C ALA A 103 7.12 6.60 -6.24
N GLY A 104 6.10 7.41 -6.22
CA GLY A 104 4.75 6.94 -6.47
C GLY A 104 3.71 7.61 -5.58
N PRO A 105 2.45 7.19 -5.70
CA PRO A 105 1.36 7.74 -4.89
C PRO A 105 1.47 7.31 -3.43
N VAL A 106 1.23 8.23 -2.51
CA VAL A 106 1.22 7.95 -1.07
C VAL A 106 0.17 6.90 -0.72
N GLY A 107 -0.97 6.90 -1.38
CA GLY A 107 -2.03 5.92 -1.15
C GLY A 107 -1.57 4.48 -1.40
N GLN A 108 -0.73 4.27 -2.40
CA GLN A 108 -0.16 2.96 -2.69
C GLN A 108 0.77 2.50 -1.56
N ALA A 109 1.63 3.38 -1.09
CA ALA A 109 2.54 3.09 0.02
C ALA A 109 1.77 2.77 1.30
N ASN A 110 0.76 3.56 1.62
CA ASN A 110 -0.05 3.35 2.82
C ASN A 110 -0.93 2.11 2.75
N ALA A 111 -1.44 1.77 1.56
CA ALA A 111 -2.19 0.52 1.37
C ALA A 111 -1.30 -0.70 1.62
N ALA A 112 -0.06 -0.67 1.14
CA ALA A 112 0.91 -1.74 1.40
C ALA A 112 1.23 -1.84 2.89
N ALA A 113 1.36 -0.71 3.58
CA ALA A 113 1.58 -0.68 5.03
C ALA A 113 0.42 -1.33 5.79
N ARG A 114 -0.82 -1.00 5.42
CA ARG A 114 -2.00 -1.61 6.04
C ARG A 114 -2.08 -3.12 5.79
N ALA A 115 -1.76 -3.55 4.57
CA ALA A 115 -1.75 -4.97 4.22
C ALA A 115 -0.67 -5.73 5.00
N ALA A 116 0.51 -5.15 5.14
CA ALA A 116 1.59 -5.73 5.92
C ALA A 116 1.20 -5.83 7.41
N ALA A 117 0.57 -4.79 7.95
CA ALA A 117 0.09 -4.79 9.33
C ALA A 117 -0.92 -5.90 9.58
N ALA A 118 -1.86 -6.09 8.66
CA ALA A 118 -2.85 -7.15 8.79
C ALA A 118 -2.20 -8.55 8.79
N ALA A 119 -1.21 -8.77 7.92
CA ALA A 119 -0.48 -10.03 7.86
C ALA A 119 0.33 -10.29 9.14
N ILE A 120 0.99 -9.28 9.67
CA ILE A 120 1.77 -9.36 10.91
C ILE A 120 0.85 -9.67 12.09
N GLU A 121 -0.29 -8.99 12.17
CA GLU A 121 -1.25 -9.22 13.25
C GLU A 121 -1.89 -10.60 13.17
N ALA A 122 -2.04 -11.15 11.98
CA ALA A 122 -2.48 -12.53 11.80
C ALA A 122 -1.45 -13.54 12.36
N MET A 123 -0.19 -13.13 12.52
CA MET A 123 0.85 -13.94 13.15
C MET A 123 0.85 -13.82 14.68
N GLY A 124 -0.04 -13.02 15.25
CA GLY A 124 -0.10 -12.78 16.69
C GLY A 124 0.85 -11.68 17.19
N VAL A 125 1.41 -10.89 16.29
CA VAL A 125 2.33 -9.79 16.60
C VAL A 125 1.61 -8.47 16.41
N ARG A 126 1.75 -7.55 17.36
CA ARG A 126 1.15 -6.21 17.22
C ARG A 126 1.89 -5.40 16.16
N ALA A 127 1.14 -4.79 15.25
CA ALA A 127 1.66 -3.84 14.29
C ALA A 127 1.25 -2.43 14.71
N ALA A 128 2.21 -1.53 14.86
CA ALA A 128 1.97 -0.14 15.25
C ALA A 128 2.42 0.79 14.14
N PHE A 129 1.54 1.68 13.73
CA PHE A 129 1.86 2.66 12.70
C PHE A 129 2.50 3.90 13.31
N ALA A 130 3.45 4.49 12.59
CA ALA A 130 4.05 5.77 12.97
C ALA A 130 4.47 6.54 11.72
N TYR A 131 4.36 7.86 11.76
CA TYR A 131 4.96 8.70 10.73
C TYR A 131 6.49 8.59 10.82
N PRO A 132 7.23 8.86 9.74
CA PRO A 132 8.70 8.77 9.76
C PRO A 132 9.35 9.52 10.92
N VAL A 133 8.85 10.73 11.22
CA VAL A 133 9.37 11.56 12.31
C VAL A 133 9.03 11.03 13.70
N GLU A 134 7.94 10.26 13.81
CA GLU A 134 7.53 9.62 15.07
C GLU A 134 8.21 8.27 15.26
N GLY A 135 8.49 7.60 14.16
CA GLY A 135 9.13 6.28 14.13
C GLY A 135 10.63 6.34 14.40
N ALA A 136 11.25 7.51 14.32
CA ALA A 136 12.62 7.67 14.73
C ALA A 136 12.75 7.20 16.19
N VAL A 137 13.76 6.39 16.45
CA VAL A 137 13.93 5.76 17.77
C VAL A 137 13.91 6.81 18.85
N LYS A 138 12.88 6.78 19.68
CA LYS A 138 12.82 7.60 20.86
C LYS A 138 13.66 6.95 21.94
N THR A 139 14.91 7.33 22.01
CA THR A 139 15.66 7.08 23.22
C THR A 139 15.20 8.08 24.28
N PRO A 140 15.23 7.72 25.57
CA PRO A 140 14.91 8.66 26.63
C PRO A 140 15.73 9.95 26.47
N GLY A 141 15.05 11.11 26.42
CA GLY A 141 15.68 12.41 26.23
C GLY A 141 15.89 12.80 24.77
N SER A 142 15.55 11.96 23.82
CA SER A 142 15.63 12.26 22.40
C SER A 142 14.54 13.24 21.98
N ARG A 143 14.93 14.20 21.15
CA ARG A 143 14.00 15.14 20.52
C ARG A 143 14.04 14.98 19.01
N TYR A 144 12.97 15.29 18.43
CA TYR A 144 12.86 15.47 16.99
C TYR A 144 12.95 16.90 16.67
#